data_e0c3db08b571eb5c18c99ba724ae70b5
#
_entry.id   e0c3db08b571eb5c18c99ba724ae70b5
#
_cell.length_a   1.000
_cell.length_b   1.000
_cell.length_c   1.000
_cell.angle_alpha   90.00
_cell.angle_beta   90.00
_cell.angle_gamma   90.00
#
_symmetry.space_group_name_H-M   'P 1'
#
loop_
_entity.id
_entity.type
_entity.pdbx_description
1 polymer ?
#
loop_
_entity_poly.entity_id
_entity_poly.type
_entity_poly.pdbx_seq_one_letter_code
_entity_poly.pdbx_strand_id
1 'polypeptide(L)'
;MSVELRDCPFCHKPAVFVGVHDNEGNYKGVPGCEYESDPWSGLSYGLHHKGWGECVLCTCGEAEVMGGVLFDTAEQVARYWNSGGNLMKKKAMISQPMNGKTDKEILAVRNQAINTLTQMGYQFVNSLFEDDGKEEYCFTPDALKKRGIENIPLCYLARSLEVMAQCHAVYFCKGWDQARGCRLEHDAAVAYGMEVLYEDGAAQEVHG
;
A
#
# COMPACT_ATOMS: atom_id res chain seq x y z
N MET A 1 3.67 3.01 -31.21
CA MET A 1 2.43 3.77 -30.88
C MET A 1 2.74 4.63 -29.68
N SER A 2 2.47 5.93 -29.70
CA SER A 2 2.68 6.79 -28.52
C SER A 2 1.60 6.45 -27.50
N VAL A 3 2.03 5.99 -26.33
CA VAL A 3 1.13 5.69 -25.23
C VAL A 3 0.83 7.01 -24.51
N GLU A 4 -0.44 7.40 -24.45
CA GLU A 4 -0.84 8.62 -23.77
C GLU A 4 -0.88 8.41 -22.25
N LEU A 5 -0.14 9.24 -21.52
CA LEU A 5 -0.07 9.23 -20.07
C LEU A 5 -0.79 10.47 -19.52
N ARG A 6 -1.56 10.29 -18.44
CA ARG A 6 -2.14 11.43 -17.71
C ARG A 6 -1.04 12.29 -17.07
N ASP A 7 -1.32 13.55 -16.86
CA ASP A 7 -0.42 14.46 -16.13
C ASP A 7 -0.12 13.96 -14.72
N CYS A 8 1.03 14.36 -14.20
CA CYS A 8 1.41 14.04 -12.84
C CYS A 8 0.40 14.66 -11.84
N PRO A 9 -0.20 13.90 -10.93
CA PRO A 9 -1.18 14.41 -9.97
C PRO A 9 -0.60 15.36 -8.92
N PHE A 10 0.72 15.47 -8.81
CA PHE A 10 1.40 16.31 -7.82
C PHE A 10 1.90 17.64 -8.40
N CYS A 11 2.58 17.60 -9.54
CA CYS A 11 3.05 18.83 -10.17
C CYS A 11 2.12 19.34 -11.28
N HIS A 12 1.07 18.57 -11.64
CA HIS A 12 0.10 18.89 -12.70
C HIS A 12 0.73 19.19 -14.06
N LYS A 13 1.91 18.61 -14.32
CA LYS A 13 2.65 18.78 -15.59
C LYS A 13 2.67 17.45 -16.35
N PRO A 14 2.78 17.45 -17.70
CA PRO A 14 3.01 16.26 -18.51
C PRO A 14 4.47 15.78 -18.37
N ALA A 15 4.88 15.53 -17.13
CA ALA A 15 6.26 15.23 -16.78
C ALA A 15 6.56 13.73 -16.68
N VAL A 16 5.52 12.87 -16.76
CA VAL A 16 5.67 11.42 -16.66
C VAL A 16 5.89 10.82 -18.04
N PHE A 17 6.81 9.87 -18.16
CA PHE A 17 7.10 9.18 -19.39
C PHE A 17 7.45 7.71 -19.15
N VAL A 18 7.35 6.89 -20.20
CA VAL A 18 7.80 5.49 -20.21
C VAL A 18 9.25 5.42 -20.57
N GLY A 19 10.05 4.70 -19.78
CA GLY A 19 11.42 4.36 -20.08
C GLY A 19 11.57 2.90 -20.48
N VAL A 20 12.53 2.63 -21.35
CA VAL A 20 12.97 1.29 -21.79
C VAL A 20 14.15 0.86 -20.92
N HIS A 21 14.16 -0.39 -20.47
CA HIS A 21 15.17 -0.97 -19.59
C HIS A 21 15.61 -2.35 -20.07
N ASP A 22 16.82 -2.75 -19.65
CA ASP A 22 17.27 -4.14 -19.75
C ASP A 22 16.77 -4.99 -18.57
N ASN A 23 17.12 -6.28 -18.54
CA ASN A 23 16.74 -7.20 -17.45
C ASN A 23 17.37 -6.85 -16.09
N GLU A 24 18.42 -6.05 -16.08
CA GLU A 24 19.06 -5.58 -14.85
C GLU A 24 18.45 -4.27 -14.34
N GLY A 25 17.48 -3.72 -15.09
CA GLY A 25 16.78 -2.47 -14.74
C GLY A 25 17.55 -1.21 -15.19
N ASN A 26 18.61 -1.33 -16.00
CA ASN A 26 19.34 -0.17 -16.51
C ASN A 26 18.52 0.55 -17.59
N TYR A 27 18.40 1.85 -17.47
CA TYR A 27 17.71 2.70 -18.44
C TYR A 27 18.45 2.74 -19.79
N LYS A 28 17.73 2.52 -20.89
CA LYS A 28 18.25 2.47 -22.26
C LYS A 28 17.71 3.58 -23.17
N GLY A 29 16.63 4.23 -22.78
CA GLY A 29 15.98 5.28 -23.55
C GLY A 29 14.47 5.32 -23.41
N VAL A 30 13.81 5.99 -24.33
CA VAL A 30 12.33 6.00 -24.41
C VAL A 30 11.85 5.00 -25.48
N PRO A 31 10.57 4.60 -25.49
CA PRO A 31 10.02 3.73 -26.52
C PRO A 31 10.34 4.24 -27.93
N GLY A 32 10.81 3.34 -28.80
CA GLY A 32 11.37 3.64 -30.11
C GLY A 32 12.89 3.82 -30.15
N CYS A 33 13.59 3.63 -29.00
CA CYS A 33 15.06 3.65 -28.98
C CYS A 33 15.67 2.40 -29.68
N GLU A 34 16.96 2.49 -30.03
CA GLU A 34 17.68 1.42 -30.72
C GLU A 34 17.67 0.10 -29.94
N TYR A 35 17.80 0.17 -28.60
CA TYR A 35 17.79 -1.00 -27.73
C TYR A 35 16.48 -1.81 -27.82
N GLU A 36 15.34 -1.15 -28.02
CA GLU A 36 14.03 -1.82 -28.11
C GLU A 36 13.93 -2.71 -29.37
N SER A 37 14.67 -2.38 -30.43
CA SER A 37 14.70 -3.16 -31.67
C SER A 37 15.65 -4.37 -31.64
N ASP A 38 16.68 -4.34 -30.75
CA ASP A 38 17.65 -5.42 -30.56
C ASP A 38 18.08 -5.54 -29.07
N PRO A 39 17.19 -6.05 -28.19
CA PRO A 39 17.43 -6.11 -26.75
C PRO A 39 18.31 -7.30 -26.37
N TRP A 40 19.64 -7.13 -26.34
CA TRP A 40 20.60 -8.21 -26.07
C TRP A 40 20.60 -8.76 -24.65
N SER A 41 19.99 -8.06 -23.66
CA SER A 41 19.86 -8.53 -22.27
C SER A 41 18.41 -8.44 -21.74
N GLY A 42 17.42 -8.61 -22.64
CA GLY A 42 16.00 -8.55 -22.34
C GLY A 42 15.44 -7.14 -22.36
N LEU A 43 14.12 -7.04 -22.30
CA LEU A 43 13.36 -5.80 -22.49
C LEU A 43 12.31 -5.66 -21.41
N SER A 44 12.33 -4.52 -20.76
CA SER A 44 11.30 -4.13 -19.81
C SER A 44 11.02 -2.62 -19.86
N TYR A 45 9.92 -2.20 -19.24
CA TYR A 45 9.45 -0.82 -19.29
C TYR A 45 9.14 -0.31 -17.89
N GLY A 46 9.50 0.95 -17.61
CA GLY A 46 9.26 1.58 -16.32
C GLY A 46 8.70 2.99 -16.45
N LEU A 47 8.14 3.51 -15.37
CA LEU A 47 7.72 4.91 -15.27
C LEU A 47 8.86 5.79 -14.81
N HIS A 48 8.95 6.97 -15.41
CA HIS A 48 9.88 8.03 -15.04
C HIS A 48 9.19 9.38 -14.92
N HIS A 49 9.82 10.32 -14.21
CA HIS A 49 9.36 11.69 -14.07
C HIS A 49 10.47 12.66 -14.45
N LYS A 50 10.18 13.62 -15.34
CA LYS A 50 11.10 14.70 -15.71
C LYS A 50 11.16 15.75 -14.58
N GLY A 51 12.29 16.46 -14.48
CA GLY A 51 12.45 17.56 -13.56
C GLY A 51 12.88 17.10 -12.15
N TRP A 52 14.13 16.69 -12.04
CA TRP A 52 14.73 16.27 -10.76
C TRP A 52 14.54 17.34 -9.67
N GLY A 53 13.99 16.92 -8.51
CA GLY A 53 13.74 17.78 -7.36
C GLY A 53 12.56 18.76 -7.47
N GLU A 54 11.88 18.82 -8.62
CA GLU A 54 10.73 19.72 -8.83
C GLU A 54 9.39 19.10 -8.38
N CYS A 55 9.35 17.82 -8.13
CA CYS A 55 8.15 17.08 -7.76
C CYS A 55 8.48 16.00 -6.73
N VAL A 56 7.57 15.73 -5.82
CA VAL A 56 7.70 14.66 -4.81
C VAL A 56 7.90 13.27 -5.41
N LEU A 57 7.48 13.06 -6.66
CA LEU A 57 7.71 11.81 -7.39
C LEU A 57 9.08 11.75 -8.07
N CYS A 58 9.78 12.87 -8.19
CA CYS A 58 11.11 12.95 -8.78
C CYS A 58 12.14 13.24 -7.69
N THR A 59 12.31 12.31 -6.76
CA THR A 59 13.29 12.39 -5.66
C THR A 59 14.66 11.86 -6.05
N CYS A 60 14.73 11.10 -7.15
CA CYS A 60 15.90 10.43 -7.69
C CYS A 60 16.18 10.90 -9.11
N GLY A 61 17.31 10.51 -9.70
CA GLY A 61 17.68 10.90 -11.06
C GLY A 61 16.65 10.46 -12.12
N GLU A 62 16.61 11.15 -13.26
CA GLU A 62 15.66 10.85 -14.36
C GLU A 62 15.77 9.41 -14.90
N ALA A 63 16.89 8.73 -14.62
CA ALA A 63 17.13 7.34 -15.01
C ALA A 63 16.48 6.31 -14.08
N GLU A 64 15.98 6.73 -12.90
CA GLU A 64 15.40 5.80 -11.94
C GLU A 64 13.93 5.55 -12.20
N VAL A 65 13.53 4.27 -12.09
CA VAL A 65 12.13 3.84 -12.25
C VAL A 65 11.30 4.30 -11.05
N MET A 66 10.27 5.08 -11.31
CA MET A 66 9.32 5.45 -10.27
C MET A 66 8.67 4.22 -9.65
N GLY A 67 8.81 4.07 -8.32
CA GLY A 67 8.25 2.94 -7.57
C GLY A 67 8.97 1.61 -7.78
N GLY A 68 10.08 1.56 -8.52
CA GLY A 68 10.91 0.36 -8.71
C GLY A 68 10.20 -0.80 -9.43
N VAL A 69 9.13 -0.53 -10.19
CA VAL A 69 8.32 -1.56 -10.87
C VAL A 69 8.59 -1.53 -12.36
N LEU A 70 8.98 -2.68 -12.91
CA LEU A 70 9.17 -2.91 -14.34
C LEU A 70 8.01 -3.77 -14.89
N PHE A 71 7.69 -3.56 -16.16
CA PHE A 71 6.60 -4.20 -16.89
C PHE A 71 7.11 -4.77 -18.21
N ASP A 72 6.38 -5.73 -18.77
CA ASP A 72 6.74 -6.37 -20.04
C ASP A 72 6.44 -5.48 -21.26
N THR A 73 5.49 -4.54 -21.14
CA THR A 73 5.11 -3.64 -22.26
C THR A 73 4.83 -2.20 -21.81
N ALA A 74 5.03 -1.26 -22.73
CA ALA A 74 4.73 0.15 -22.52
C ALA A 74 3.24 0.41 -22.23
N GLU A 75 2.34 -0.40 -22.83
CA GLU A 75 0.91 -0.32 -22.59
C GLU A 75 0.51 -0.75 -21.17
N GLN A 76 1.23 -1.72 -20.58
CA GLN A 76 1.04 -2.09 -19.18
C GLN A 76 1.45 -0.95 -18.26
N VAL A 77 2.58 -0.29 -18.54
CA VAL A 77 3.03 0.90 -17.80
C VAL A 77 1.98 2.01 -17.85
N ALA A 78 1.44 2.30 -19.04
CA ALA A 78 0.44 3.33 -19.19
C ALA A 78 -0.88 3.01 -18.51
N ARG A 79 -1.36 1.78 -18.63
CA ARG A 79 -2.55 1.34 -17.87
C ARG A 79 -2.34 1.48 -16.38
N TYR A 80 -1.19 1.07 -15.90
CA TYR A 80 -0.81 1.19 -14.50
C TYR A 80 -0.84 2.66 -14.03
N TRP A 81 -0.20 3.58 -14.77
CA TRP A 81 -0.20 5.00 -14.45
C TRP A 81 -1.59 5.63 -14.54
N ASN A 82 -2.29 5.40 -15.64
CA ASN A 82 -3.59 6.02 -15.92
C ASN A 82 -4.70 5.52 -14.98
N SER A 83 -4.59 4.29 -14.45
CA SER A 83 -5.51 3.76 -13.44
C SER A 83 -5.23 4.24 -12.01
N GLY A 84 -4.24 5.11 -11.83
CA GLY A 84 -3.87 5.63 -10.51
C GLY A 84 -2.55 5.12 -9.99
N GLY A 85 -1.91 4.19 -10.67
CA GLY A 85 -0.57 3.62 -10.44
C GLY A 85 -0.18 3.38 -8.99
N ASN A 86 0.56 2.32 -8.71
CA ASN A 86 0.98 1.97 -7.34
C ASN A 86 1.99 2.93 -6.69
N LEU A 87 2.36 4.01 -7.38
CA LEU A 87 3.39 4.95 -6.90
C LEU A 87 2.99 5.66 -5.61
N MET A 88 1.68 5.71 -5.34
CA MET A 88 1.15 6.12 -4.05
C MET A 88 -0.19 5.38 -3.82
N LYS A 89 -0.15 4.06 -3.74
CA LYS A 89 -1.32 3.37 -3.20
C LYS A 89 -1.59 3.95 -1.83
N LYS A 90 -2.80 4.46 -1.63
CA LYS A 90 -3.28 4.74 -0.29
C LYS A 90 -3.04 3.50 0.54
N LYS A 91 -2.36 3.66 1.66
CA LYS A 91 -2.15 2.56 2.60
C LYS A 91 -3.42 2.33 3.39
N ALA A 92 -3.81 1.10 3.55
CA ALA A 92 -4.95 0.72 4.39
C ALA A 92 -4.57 -0.36 5.40
N MET A 93 -5.05 -0.21 6.64
CA MET A 93 -4.99 -1.22 7.68
C MET A 93 -6.30 -2.00 7.70
N ILE A 94 -6.25 -3.27 8.07
CA ILE A 94 -7.44 -4.11 8.30
C ILE A 94 -7.71 -4.20 9.80
N SER A 95 -8.91 -3.78 10.20
CA SER A 95 -9.49 -3.99 11.53
C SER A 95 -10.48 -5.14 11.47
N GLN A 96 -10.18 -6.24 12.17
CA GLN A 96 -11.04 -7.43 12.16
C GLN A 96 -11.23 -8.01 13.56
N PRO A 97 -12.44 -8.51 13.90
CA PRO A 97 -12.69 -9.24 15.13
C PRO A 97 -11.91 -10.55 15.18
N MET A 98 -11.04 -10.73 16.17
CA MET A 98 -10.21 -11.93 16.32
C MET A 98 -10.57 -12.76 17.56
N ASN A 99 -11.18 -12.14 18.58
CA ASN A 99 -11.49 -12.82 19.83
C ASN A 99 -12.43 -14.02 19.64
N GLY A 100 -12.04 -15.18 20.15
CA GLY A 100 -12.81 -16.42 20.05
C GLY A 100 -12.74 -17.13 18.69
N LYS A 101 -11.89 -16.65 17.77
CA LYS A 101 -11.66 -17.28 16.45
C LYS A 101 -10.34 -18.05 16.42
N THR A 102 -10.29 -19.07 15.60
CA THR A 102 -9.06 -19.81 15.30
C THR A 102 -8.17 -19.03 14.33
N ASP A 103 -6.85 -19.29 14.33
CA ASP A 103 -5.91 -18.67 13.39
C ASP A 103 -6.32 -18.86 11.94
N LYS A 104 -6.87 -20.04 11.61
CA LYS A 104 -7.37 -20.36 10.26
C LYS A 104 -8.53 -19.44 9.84
N GLU A 105 -9.47 -19.19 10.74
CA GLU A 105 -10.60 -18.27 10.50
C GLU A 105 -10.12 -16.82 10.38
N ILE A 106 -9.19 -16.41 11.23
CA ILE A 106 -8.58 -15.08 11.19
C ILE A 106 -7.90 -14.86 9.84
N LEU A 107 -7.04 -15.79 9.41
CA LEU A 107 -6.32 -15.70 8.14
C LEU A 107 -7.26 -15.75 6.93
N ALA A 108 -8.33 -16.52 6.96
CA ALA A 108 -9.30 -16.58 5.86
C ALA A 108 -9.99 -15.23 5.63
N VAL A 109 -10.52 -14.61 6.69
CA VAL A 109 -11.15 -13.29 6.61
C VAL A 109 -10.14 -12.23 6.18
N ARG A 110 -8.90 -12.30 6.70
CA ARG A 110 -7.86 -11.35 6.37
C ARG A 110 -7.44 -11.42 4.91
N ASN A 111 -7.26 -12.62 4.35
CA ASN A 111 -6.93 -12.82 2.95
C ASN A 111 -8.03 -12.27 2.02
N GLN A 112 -9.30 -12.45 2.38
CA GLN A 112 -10.41 -11.85 1.65
C GLN A 112 -10.35 -10.32 1.68
N ALA A 113 -10.12 -9.72 2.85
CA ALA A 113 -9.98 -8.27 3.00
C ALA A 113 -8.79 -7.72 2.21
N ILE A 114 -7.63 -8.41 2.22
CA ILE A 114 -6.45 -8.05 1.42
C ILE A 114 -6.78 -8.06 -0.08
N ASN A 115 -7.47 -9.08 -0.57
CA ASN A 115 -7.88 -9.16 -1.97
C ASN A 115 -8.81 -7.99 -2.35
N THR A 116 -9.80 -7.69 -1.49
CA THR A 116 -10.72 -6.56 -1.69
C THR A 116 -9.96 -5.23 -1.73
N LEU A 117 -9.09 -4.96 -0.75
CA LEU A 117 -8.28 -3.74 -0.71
C LEU A 117 -7.37 -3.61 -1.93
N THR A 118 -6.77 -4.73 -2.38
CA THR A 118 -5.93 -4.76 -3.58
C THR A 118 -6.72 -4.40 -4.83
N GLN A 119 -7.95 -4.94 -4.98
CA GLN A 119 -8.85 -4.60 -6.08
C GLN A 119 -9.29 -3.13 -6.04
N MET A 120 -9.49 -2.57 -4.85
CA MET A 120 -9.79 -1.16 -4.64
C MET A 120 -8.58 -0.24 -4.84
N GLY A 121 -7.39 -0.78 -5.08
CA GLY A 121 -6.17 -0.02 -5.32
C GLY A 121 -5.40 0.40 -4.07
N TYR A 122 -5.71 -0.16 -2.90
CA TYR A 122 -4.95 0.11 -1.66
C TYR A 122 -3.74 -0.82 -1.52
N GLN A 123 -2.69 -0.28 -0.90
CA GLN A 123 -1.60 -1.08 -0.35
C GLN A 123 -1.97 -1.50 1.08
N PHE A 124 -2.06 -2.80 1.31
CA PHE A 124 -2.28 -3.34 2.63
C PHE A 124 -1.05 -3.15 3.53
N VAL A 125 -1.27 -2.69 4.77
CA VAL A 125 -0.26 -2.66 5.84
C VAL A 125 -0.60 -3.73 6.86
N ASN A 126 0.36 -4.64 7.14
CA ASN A 126 0.13 -5.73 8.09
C ASN A 126 0.07 -5.19 9.52
N SER A 127 -1.07 -5.39 10.19
CA SER A 127 -1.28 -5.09 11.61
C SER A 127 -1.24 -6.34 12.50
N LEU A 128 -1.05 -7.53 11.93
CA LEU A 128 -0.75 -8.73 12.72
C LEU A 128 0.71 -8.65 13.17
N PHE A 129 0.90 -8.98 14.43
CA PHE A 129 2.22 -9.00 15.05
C PHE A 129 2.88 -10.33 14.69
N GLU A 130 3.76 -10.32 13.72
CA GLU A 130 4.63 -11.45 13.43
C GLU A 130 5.79 -11.41 14.43
N ASP A 131 6.07 -12.56 15.04
CA ASP A 131 7.27 -12.74 15.84
C ASP A 131 8.46 -12.83 14.86
N ASP A 132 9.19 -11.73 14.73
CA ASP A 132 10.40 -11.67 13.89
C ASP A 132 11.63 -12.32 14.56
N GLY A 133 11.43 -12.99 15.69
CA GLY A 133 12.47 -13.64 16.49
C GLY A 133 13.37 -12.69 17.27
N LYS A 134 13.08 -11.37 17.27
CA LYS A 134 13.80 -10.40 18.08
C LYS A 134 13.01 -10.15 19.37
N GLU A 135 13.65 -10.39 20.53
CA GLU A 135 13.01 -10.24 21.85
C GLU A 135 12.38 -8.84 22.04
N GLU A 136 12.98 -7.80 21.48
CA GLU A 136 12.53 -6.41 21.60
C GLU A 136 11.19 -6.15 20.90
N TYR A 137 10.85 -6.90 19.86
CA TYR A 137 9.62 -6.75 19.06
C TYR A 137 8.67 -7.93 19.19
N CYS A 138 8.92 -8.85 20.11
CA CYS A 138 8.03 -9.98 20.37
C CYS A 138 6.77 -9.53 21.11
N PHE A 139 5.60 -9.72 20.50
CA PHE A 139 4.27 -9.37 21.03
C PHE A 139 3.53 -10.58 21.59
N THR A 140 4.19 -11.69 21.87
CA THR A 140 3.53 -12.80 22.58
C THR A 140 3.14 -12.38 24.00
N PRO A 141 2.06 -12.92 24.58
CA PRO A 141 1.64 -12.59 25.94
C PRO A 141 2.75 -12.75 26.99
N ASP A 142 3.58 -13.77 26.84
CA ASP A 142 4.67 -14.03 27.79
C ASP A 142 5.82 -13.01 27.66
N ALA A 143 6.18 -12.62 26.43
CA ALA A 143 7.16 -11.57 26.20
C ALA A 143 6.68 -10.21 26.74
N LEU A 144 5.41 -9.88 26.51
CA LEU A 144 4.81 -8.64 27.01
C LEU A 144 4.78 -8.59 28.56
N LYS A 145 4.45 -9.72 29.22
CA LYS A 145 4.50 -9.82 30.68
C LYS A 145 5.92 -9.63 31.22
N LYS A 146 6.93 -10.25 30.58
CA LYS A 146 8.36 -10.05 30.96
C LYS A 146 8.78 -8.60 30.83
N ARG A 147 8.19 -7.82 29.93
CA ARG A 147 8.43 -6.38 29.76
C ARG A 147 7.61 -5.51 30.71
N GLY A 148 6.88 -6.10 31.66
CA GLY A 148 6.05 -5.38 32.65
C GLY A 148 4.72 -4.84 32.10
N ILE A 149 4.23 -5.39 30.97
CA ILE A 149 2.94 -4.99 30.42
C ILE A 149 1.82 -5.68 31.19
N GLU A 150 1.06 -4.92 31.95
CA GLU A 150 -0.05 -5.41 32.76
C GLU A 150 -1.31 -5.65 31.90
N ASN A 151 -1.62 -4.74 30.99
CA ASN A 151 -2.81 -4.81 30.15
C ASN A 151 -2.45 -5.15 28.70
N ILE A 152 -2.29 -6.46 28.44
CA ILE A 152 -1.92 -6.97 27.11
C ILE A 152 -2.92 -6.55 26.01
N PRO A 153 -4.26 -6.65 26.19
CA PRO A 153 -5.21 -6.18 25.18
C PRO A 153 -5.06 -4.68 24.84
N LEU A 154 -4.72 -3.85 25.82
CA LEU A 154 -4.49 -2.42 25.58
C LEU A 154 -3.16 -2.20 24.82
N CYS A 155 -2.15 -3.00 25.10
CA CYS A 155 -0.88 -2.95 24.37
C CYS A 155 -1.10 -3.30 22.87
N TYR A 156 -1.91 -4.29 22.56
CA TYR A 156 -2.27 -4.63 21.20
C TYR A 156 -3.03 -3.49 20.51
N LEU A 157 -3.98 -2.86 21.19
CA LEU A 157 -4.69 -1.70 20.65
C LEU A 157 -3.73 -0.54 20.38
N ALA A 158 -2.82 -0.23 21.31
CA ALA A 158 -1.84 0.84 21.12
C ALA A 158 -0.98 0.61 19.87
N ARG A 159 -0.53 -0.62 19.66
CA ARG A 159 0.24 -0.98 18.47
C ARG A 159 -0.61 -0.90 17.19
N SER A 160 -1.86 -1.30 17.24
CA SER A 160 -2.81 -1.18 16.13
C SER A 160 -2.99 0.29 15.72
N LEU A 161 -3.14 1.19 16.70
CA LEU A 161 -3.21 2.64 16.45
C LEU A 161 -1.92 3.20 15.85
N GLU A 162 -0.76 2.71 16.26
CA GLU A 162 0.53 3.09 15.67
C GLU A 162 0.63 2.67 14.20
N VAL A 163 0.17 1.46 13.86
CA VAL A 163 0.08 1.00 12.45
C VAL A 163 -0.94 1.84 11.69
N MET A 164 -2.09 2.12 12.30
CA MET A 164 -3.14 2.94 11.70
C MET A 164 -2.63 4.33 11.34
N ALA A 165 -1.78 4.95 12.18
CA ALA A 165 -1.18 6.25 11.91
C ALA A 165 -0.29 6.29 10.65
N GLN A 166 0.12 5.15 10.13
CA GLN A 166 0.88 5.02 8.87
C GLN A 166 -0.02 4.85 7.64
N CYS A 167 -1.34 4.77 7.85
CA CYS A 167 -2.33 4.47 6.83
C CYS A 167 -3.17 5.70 6.46
N HIS A 168 -3.78 5.65 5.28
CA HIS A 168 -4.75 6.65 4.80
C HIS A 168 -6.18 6.19 5.08
N ALA A 169 -6.39 4.87 5.15
CA ALA A 169 -7.69 4.25 5.34
C ALA A 169 -7.64 3.10 6.34
N VAL A 170 -8.79 2.79 6.92
CA VAL A 170 -9.00 1.58 7.73
C VAL A 170 -10.16 0.79 7.15
N TYR A 171 -9.94 -0.50 6.88
CA TYR A 171 -10.95 -1.42 6.38
C TYR A 171 -11.49 -2.26 7.53
N PHE A 172 -12.78 -2.13 7.81
CA PHE A 172 -13.47 -2.83 8.88
C PHE A 172 -14.17 -4.08 8.37
N CYS A 173 -13.71 -5.24 8.85
CA CYS A 173 -14.34 -6.53 8.56
C CYS A 173 -15.67 -6.68 9.29
N LYS A 174 -16.56 -7.53 8.77
CA LYS A 174 -17.87 -7.81 9.33
C LYS A 174 -17.80 -8.15 10.82
N GLY A 175 -18.71 -7.55 11.60
CA GLY A 175 -18.79 -7.73 13.05
C GLY A 175 -17.79 -6.86 13.85
N TRP A 176 -17.14 -5.91 13.21
CA TRP A 176 -16.25 -4.96 13.87
C TRP A 176 -16.93 -4.20 15.01
N ASP A 177 -18.21 -3.86 14.83
CA ASP A 177 -19.06 -3.14 15.78
C ASP A 177 -19.32 -3.91 17.09
N GLN A 178 -19.15 -5.23 17.08
CA GLN A 178 -19.26 -6.08 18.28
C GLN A 178 -17.90 -6.29 18.98
N ALA A 179 -16.79 -5.95 18.33
CA ALA A 179 -15.44 -6.12 18.87
C ALA A 179 -14.94 -4.82 19.50
N ARG A 180 -14.62 -4.86 20.80
CA ARG A 180 -14.17 -3.68 21.55
C ARG A 180 -12.97 -2.97 20.89
N GLY A 181 -11.95 -3.71 20.46
CA GLY A 181 -10.77 -3.14 19.81
C GLY A 181 -11.12 -2.45 18.51
N CYS A 182 -11.89 -3.11 17.66
CA CYS A 182 -12.30 -2.55 16.35
C CYS A 182 -13.16 -1.29 16.51
N ARG A 183 -14.03 -1.22 17.54
CA ARG A 183 -14.80 0.01 17.81
C ARG A 183 -13.90 1.18 18.19
N LEU A 184 -12.90 0.96 19.02
CA LEU A 184 -11.94 2.00 19.42
C LEU A 184 -11.08 2.45 18.22
N GLU A 185 -10.69 1.52 17.36
CA GLU A 185 -10.01 1.83 16.10
C GLU A 185 -10.91 2.63 15.16
N HIS A 186 -12.20 2.28 15.08
CA HIS A 186 -13.18 3.01 14.29
C HIS A 186 -13.38 4.45 14.80
N ASP A 187 -13.61 4.60 16.10
CA ASP A 187 -13.77 5.92 16.71
C ASP A 187 -12.53 6.79 16.49
N ALA A 188 -11.34 6.21 16.60
CA ALA A 188 -10.09 6.91 16.29
C ALA A 188 -10.00 7.29 14.81
N ALA A 189 -10.30 6.36 13.88
CA ALA A 189 -10.26 6.64 12.44
C ALA A 189 -11.19 7.80 12.06
N VAL A 190 -12.41 7.79 12.57
CA VAL A 190 -13.40 8.88 12.34
C VAL A 190 -12.92 10.19 12.97
N ALA A 191 -12.48 10.17 14.24
CA ALA A 191 -12.04 11.37 14.95
C ALA A 191 -10.83 12.06 14.30
N TYR A 192 -9.96 11.29 13.64
CA TYR A 192 -8.78 11.81 12.94
C TYR A 192 -8.97 11.96 11.43
N GLY A 193 -10.22 11.86 10.92
CA GLY A 193 -10.55 12.13 9.51
C GLY A 193 -9.96 11.13 8.53
N MET A 194 -9.71 9.89 8.96
CA MET A 194 -9.23 8.83 8.08
C MET A 194 -10.36 8.32 7.19
N GLU A 195 -10.01 7.81 6.03
CA GLU A 195 -10.96 7.11 5.16
C GLU A 195 -11.39 5.79 5.81
N VAL A 196 -12.70 5.58 5.98
CA VAL A 196 -13.25 4.37 6.59
C VAL A 196 -13.94 3.53 5.53
N LEU A 197 -13.51 2.27 5.41
CA LEU A 197 -14.00 1.29 4.45
C LEU A 197 -14.63 0.11 5.20
N TYR A 198 -15.72 -0.45 4.66
CA TYR A 198 -16.43 -1.56 5.28
C TYR A 198 -16.55 -2.75 4.33
N GLU A 199 -16.48 -3.97 4.88
CA GLU A 199 -16.64 -5.20 4.10
C GLU A 199 -18.01 -5.28 3.40
N ASP A 200 -19.05 -4.79 4.04
CA ASP A 200 -20.43 -4.82 3.51
C ASP A 200 -20.74 -3.68 2.52
N GLY A 201 -19.73 -2.91 2.10
CA GLY A 201 -19.89 -1.84 1.10
C GLY A 201 -20.70 -0.62 1.57
N ALA A 202 -21.06 -0.54 2.85
CA ALA A 202 -21.73 0.60 3.42
C ALA A 202 -20.73 1.73 3.69
N ALA A 203 -20.52 2.60 2.71
CA ALA A 203 -19.91 3.89 2.97
C ALA A 203 -20.86 4.69 3.87
N GLN A 204 -20.59 4.81 5.16
CA GLN A 204 -21.25 5.82 5.96
C GLN A 204 -20.67 7.17 5.57
N GLU A 205 -21.54 8.05 5.09
CA GLU A 205 -21.22 9.45 4.84
C GLU A 205 -20.66 10.07 6.13
N VAL A 206 -19.44 10.57 6.04
CA VAL A 206 -18.83 11.35 7.11
C VAL A 206 -19.63 12.64 7.21
N HIS A 207 -20.48 12.77 8.21
CA HIS A 207 -21.07 14.05 8.57
C HIS A 207 -19.97 14.91 9.18
N GLY A 208 -19.56 15.94 8.39
CA GLY A 208 -18.65 17.00 8.81
C GLY A 208 -19.24 17.91 9.88
#